data_32db52dbb9cb4b52c64188cf0acd5c09
#
_entry.id   32db52dbb9cb4b52c64188cf0acd5c09
#
_cell.length_a   1.000
_cell.length_b   1.000
_cell.length_c   1.000
_cell.angle_alpha   90.00
_cell.angle_beta   90.00
_cell.angle_gamma   90.00
#
_symmetry.space_group_name_H-M   'P 1'
#
loop_
_entity.id
_entity.type
_entity.pdbx_description
1 polymer ?
#
loop_
_entity_poly.entity_id
_entity_poly.type
_entity_poly.pdbx_seq_one_letter_code
_entity_poly.pdbx_strand_id
1 'polypeptide(L)'
;MQAINRLFSYDQEPKNFTLYRNYPVARIAQYVGIDIDIFDEKTYKSHETAVPKFLKYPSLEEQVDAISKIIKRNNLSDVGILLPHNEDVSVICRLLDENDVDYEAKFTDKQDWHNSVNTLNFDTTNPKVMTYHSAKGLQFEAIFLPDIKPFSDGENQKVSEQKALYVAMTRTYRYLFVMYSGCLPAPLDKVPSNLYSTSEIDTVEDI
;
A
#
# COMPACT_ATOMS: atom_id res chain seq x y z
N MET A 1 -4.45 -20.79 -7.28
CA MET A 1 -5.90 -21.12 -7.38
C MET A 1 -6.62 -21.35 -6.05
N GLN A 2 -5.95 -21.60 -4.92
CA GLN A 2 -6.65 -21.84 -3.63
C GLN A 2 -7.08 -20.55 -2.88
N ALA A 3 -6.48 -19.41 -3.10
CA ALA A 3 -6.81 -18.16 -2.41
C ALA A 3 -8.09 -17.47 -2.91
N ILE A 4 -8.42 -17.62 -4.19
CA ILE A 4 -9.57 -16.94 -4.82
C ILE A 4 -10.90 -17.62 -4.49
N ASN A 5 -10.93 -18.95 -4.30
CA ASN A 5 -12.15 -19.66 -4.00
C ASN A 5 -12.71 -19.46 -2.57
N ARG A 6 -11.97 -18.81 -1.67
CA ARG A 6 -12.45 -18.48 -0.33
C ARG A 6 -13.26 -17.19 -0.22
N LEU A 7 -13.26 -16.35 -1.27
CA LEU A 7 -13.92 -15.06 -1.27
C LEU A 7 -15.37 -15.06 -1.79
N PHE A 8 -15.87 -16.16 -2.37
CA PHE A 8 -17.15 -16.18 -3.07
C PHE A 8 -18.13 -17.28 -2.64
N SER A 9 -17.99 -17.89 -1.48
CA SER A 9 -19.08 -18.71 -0.93
C SER A 9 -20.13 -17.80 -0.26
N TYR A 10 -21.02 -17.27 -1.08
CA TYR A 10 -22.32 -16.74 -0.62
C TYR A 10 -23.16 -17.95 -0.18
N ASP A 11 -23.37 -18.11 1.10
CA ASP A 11 -24.41 -18.85 1.82
C ASP A 11 -23.86 -19.57 3.05
N GLN A 12 -23.34 -18.84 3.99
CA GLN A 12 -23.33 -19.23 5.39
C GLN A 12 -23.25 -17.97 6.26
N GLU A 13 -23.93 -17.98 7.41
CA GLU A 13 -23.88 -16.93 8.43
C GLU A 13 -22.47 -16.36 8.61
N PRO A 14 -22.31 -15.08 8.98
CA PRO A 14 -21.00 -14.47 9.12
C PRO A 14 -20.20 -15.22 10.18
N LYS A 15 -19.57 -16.29 9.77
CA LYS A 15 -18.49 -16.88 10.55
C LYS A 15 -17.47 -15.78 10.70
N ASN A 16 -17.15 -15.40 11.93
CA ASN A 16 -16.12 -14.46 12.31
C ASN A 16 -14.94 -14.57 11.36
N PHE A 17 -14.89 -13.71 10.33
CA PHE A 17 -13.76 -13.59 9.45
C PHE A 17 -12.65 -12.98 10.29
N THR A 18 -11.75 -13.83 10.77
CA THR A 18 -10.48 -13.36 11.32
C THR A 18 -9.71 -12.77 10.13
N LEU A 19 -9.86 -11.46 9.93
CA LEU A 19 -9.05 -10.73 8.97
C LEU A 19 -7.63 -10.73 9.53
N TYR A 20 -6.75 -11.52 8.91
CA TYR A 20 -5.32 -11.45 9.17
C TYR A 20 -4.82 -10.10 8.68
N ARG A 21 -4.92 -9.09 9.50
CA ARG A 21 -4.39 -7.75 9.23
C ARG A 21 -3.19 -7.54 10.14
N ASN A 22 -2.15 -6.93 9.61
CA ASN A 22 -1.08 -6.42 10.43
C ASN A 22 -1.66 -5.39 11.42
N TYR A 23 -1.61 -5.69 12.71
CA TYR A 23 -2.14 -4.82 13.76
C TYR A 23 -1.47 -3.45 13.79
N PRO A 24 -0.12 -3.32 13.73
CA PRO A 24 0.55 -2.02 13.60
C PRO A 24 0.04 -1.19 12.43
N VAL A 25 -0.18 -1.78 11.23
CA VAL A 25 -0.74 -1.08 10.07
C VAL A 25 -2.15 -0.59 10.35
N ALA A 26 -2.98 -1.41 10.94
CA ALA A 26 -4.35 -1.05 11.27
C ALA A 26 -4.41 0.14 12.25
N ARG A 27 -3.53 0.19 13.26
CA ARG A 27 -3.42 1.32 14.20
C ARG A 27 -3.07 2.63 13.49
N ILE A 28 -2.15 2.60 12.53
CA ILE A 28 -1.79 3.80 11.76
C ILE A 28 -2.93 4.21 10.82
N ALA A 29 -3.55 3.26 10.14
CA ALA A 29 -4.63 3.52 9.21
C ALA A 29 -5.82 4.24 9.86
N GLN A 30 -6.05 4.07 11.17
CA GLN A 30 -7.07 4.81 11.91
C GLN A 30 -6.89 6.33 11.88
N TYR A 31 -5.66 6.82 11.83
CA TYR A 31 -5.40 8.27 11.74
C TYR A 31 -5.84 8.86 10.41
N VAL A 32 -5.90 8.02 9.37
CA VAL A 32 -6.36 8.42 8.03
C VAL A 32 -7.86 8.17 7.87
N GLY A 33 -8.40 7.14 8.52
CA GLY A 33 -9.80 6.75 8.42
C GLY A 33 -10.74 7.80 9.03
N ILE A 34 -11.91 7.99 8.37
CA ILE A 34 -12.97 8.86 8.86
C ILE A 34 -14.11 7.94 9.29
N ASP A 35 -14.61 8.14 10.53
CA ASP A 35 -15.74 7.40 11.12
C ASP A 35 -15.60 5.86 11.10
N ILE A 36 -14.38 5.36 11.32
CA ILE A 36 -14.17 3.92 11.40
C ILE A 36 -14.14 3.50 12.88
N ASP A 37 -15.31 3.27 13.42
CA ASP A 37 -15.56 2.78 14.78
C ASP A 37 -15.33 1.25 14.88
N ILE A 38 -14.38 0.71 14.09
CA ILE A 38 -14.24 -0.76 13.89
C ILE A 38 -12.99 -1.32 14.57
N PHE A 39 -12.47 -0.63 15.58
CA PHE A 39 -11.28 -1.14 16.25
C PHE A 39 -11.64 -1.81 17.57
N ASP A 40 -12.07 -3.05 17.50
CA ASP A 40 -12.01 -3.92 18.66
C ASP A 40 -10.66 -4.65 18.65
N GLU A 41 -9.75 -4.21 19.51
CA GLU A 41 -8.42 -4.79 19.71
C GLU A 41 -8.47 -6.30 19.99
N LYS A 42 -9.60 -6.79 20.51
CA LYS A 42 -9.82 -8.21 20.84
C LYS A 42 -10.09 -9.10 19.61
N THR A 43 -10.46 -8.51 18.49
CA THR A 43 -10.74 -9.27 17.24
C THR A 43 -9.52 -9.45 16.35
N TYR A 44 -8.42 -8.74 16.63
CA TYR A 44 -7.18 -8.86 15.86
C TYR A 44 -6.29 -9.97 16.43
N LYS A 45 -6.38 -11.14 15.87
CA LYS A 45 -5.43 -12.24 16.10
C LYS A 45 -4.35 -12.22 15.01
N SER A 46 -3.62 -11.13 14.90
CA SER A 46 -2.45 -11.10 14.05
C SER A 46 -1.21 -11.48 14.86
N HIS A 47 -0.45 -12.46 14.37
CA HIS A 47 0.90 -12.76 14.86
C HIS A 47 1.94 -11.86 14.18
N GLU A 48 1.52 -11.02 13.24
CA GLU A 48 2.41 -10.15 12.49
C GLU A 48 2.65 -8.86 13.28
N THR A 49 3.91 -8.59 13.53
CA THR A 49 4.39 -7.46 14.34
C THR A 49 5.22 -6.45 13.53
N ALA A 50 5.36 -6.65 12.22
CA ALA A 50 6.13 -5.74 11.37
C ALA A 50 5.64 -4.30 11.50
N VAL A 51 6.52 -3.42 11.93
CA VAL A 51 6.22 -2.02 12.16
C VAL A 51 6.18 -1.28 10.81
N PRO A 52 5.13 -0.50 10.51
CA PRO A 52 5.07 0.32 9.31
C PRO A 52 6.25 1.28 9.21
N LYS A 53 6.70 1.54 7.98
CA LYS A 53 7.85 2.41 7.73
C LYS A 53 7.42 3.68 7.02
N PHE A 54 7.83 4.82 7.59
CA PHE A 54 7.62 6.15 7.01
C PHE A 54 8.97 6.68 6.54
N LEU A 55 9.21 6.56 5.23
CA LEU A 55 10.52 6.80 4.63
C LEU A 55 10.52 8.09 3.82
N LYS A 56 11.40 9.00 4.17
CA LYS A 56 11.56 10.28 3.49
C LYS A 56 12.75 10.24 2.53
N TYR A 57 12.51 10.62 1.28
CA TYR A 57 13.53 10.74 0.24
C TYR A 57 13.48 12.12 -0.42
N PRO A 58 14.59 12.60 -0.99
CA PRO A 58 14.64 13.88 -1.70
C PRO A 58 13.73 13.96 -2.92
N SER A 59 13.54 12.83 -3.64
CA SER A 59 12.78 12.79 -4.89
C SER A 59 12.02 11.47 -5.07
N LEU A 60 11.15 11.42 -6.07
CA LEU A 60 10.42 10.22 -6.46
C LEU A 60 11.35 9.16 -7.06
N GLU A 61 12.35 9.58 -7.81
CA GLU A 61 13.37 8.70 -8.39
C GLU A 61 14.11 7.94 -7.29
N GLU A 62 14.51 8.62 -6.23
CA GLU A 62 15.16 7.98 -5.08
C GLU A 62 14.22 7.05 -4.31
N GLN A 63 12.92 7.36 -4.25
CA GLN A 63 11.92 6.45 -3.69
C GLN A 63 11.83 5.15 -4.51
N VAL A 64 11.80 5.24 -5.84
CA VAL A 64 11.72 4.05 -6.72
C VAL A 64 13.00 3.22 -6.64
N ASP A 65 14.17 3.85 -6.60
CA ASP A 65 15.43 3.15 -6.36
C ASP A 65 15.43 2.41 -5.01
N ALA A 66 14.94 3.06 -3.96
CA ALA A 66 14.79 2.44 -2.65
C ALA A 66 13.78 1.26 -2.66
N ILE A 67 12.63 1.39 -3.34
CA ILE A 67 11.66 0.29 -3.52
C ILE A 67 12.36 -0.93 -4.12
N SER A 68 13.10 -0.73 -5.21
CA SER A 68 13.84 -1.79 -5.91
C SER A 68 14.83 -2.50 -4.99
N LYS A 69 15.57 -1.73 -4.18
CA LYS A 69 16.54 -2.25 -3.21
C LYS A 69 15.87 -3.01 -2.08
N ILE A 70 14.77 -2.48 -1.53
CA ILE A 70 14.02 -3.09 -0.43
C ILE A 70 13.43 -4.42 -0.87
N ILE A 71 12.82 -4.49 -2.05
CA ILE A 71 12.25 -5.73 -2.62
C ILE A 71 13.34 -6.79 -2.74
N LYS A 72 14.47 -6.46 -3.36
CA LYS A 72 15.59 -7.39 -3.57
C LYS A 72 16.21 -7.84 -2.25
N ARG A 73 16.48 -6.92 -1.32
CA ARG A 73 17.12 -7.21 -0.03
C ARG A 73 16.28 -8.14 0.84
N ASN A 74 14.98 -7.91 0.89
CA ASN A 74 14.07 -8.68 1.74
C ASN A 74 13.44 -9.87 1.01
N ASN A 75 13.82 -10.12 -0.25
CA ASN A 75 13.28 -11.19 -1.09
C ASN A 75 11.73 -11.20 -1.12
N LEU A 76 11.11 -10.01 -1.22
CA LEU A 76 9.67 -9.87 -1.26
C LEU A 76 9.13 -10.37 -2.60
N SER A 77 8.08 -11.19 -2.56
CA SER A 77 7.54 -11.85 -3.75
C SER A 77 6.06 -11.51 -4.06
N ASP A 78 5.36 -10.91 -3.12
CA ASP A 78 3.97 -10.50 -3.26
C ASP A 78 3.85 -9.01 -2.90
N VAL A 79 4.18 -8.17 -3.88
CA VAL A 79 4.36 -6.74 -3.69
C VAL A 79 3.34 -5.93 -4.47
N GLY A 80 2.68 -4.98 -3.79
CA GLY A 80 1.88 -3.93 -4.41
C GLY A 80 2.57 -2.57 -4.31
N ILE A 81 2.70 -1.88 -5.43
CA ILE A 81 3.07 -0.45 -5.49
C ILE A 81 1.81 0.31 -5.85
N LEU A 82 1.24 1.00 -4.88
CA LEU A 82 -0.09 1.58 -5.03
C LEU A 82 -0.03 3.10 -5.08
N LEU A 83 -0.83 3.70 -5.97
CA LEU A 83 -0.82 5.13 -6.26
C LEU A 83 -2.23 5.71 -6.29
N PRO A 84 -2.41 7.03 -6.07
CA PRO A 84 -3.73 7.64 -6.09
C PRO A 84 -4.36 7.68 -7.49
N HIS A 85 -3.57 7.97 -8.54
CA HIS A 85 -4.08 8.23 -9.89
C HIS A 85 -3.37 7.38 -10.96
N ASN A 86 -4.02 7.22 -12.12
CA ASN A 86 -3.47 6.48 -13.25
C ASN A 86 -2.20 7.15 -13.83
N GLU A 87 -2.17 8.47 -13.82
CA GLU A 87 -1.04 9.27 -14.27
C GLU A 87 0.21 8.97 -13.42
N ASP A 88 0.04 8.84 -12.11
CA ASP A 88 1.14 8.48 -11.19
C ASP A 88 1.64 7.06 -11.45
N VAL A 89 0.72 6.12 -11.77
CA VAL A 89 1.08 4.73 -12.12
C VAL A 89 2.01 4.73 -13.34
N SER A 90 1.68 5.50 -14.39
CA SER A 90 2.51 5.57 -15.60
C SER A 90 3.90 6.14 -15.34
N VAL A 91 4.01 7.13 -14.44
CA VAL A 91 5.30 7.70 -14.02
C VAL A 91 6.15 6.65 -13.28
N ILE A 92 5.56 5.93 -12.34
CA ILE A 92 6.27 4.87 -11.59
C ILE A 92 6.74 3.76 -12.55
N CYS A 93 5.89 3.33 -13.48
CA CYS A 93 6.27 2.32 -14.48
C CYS A 93 7.52 2.74 -15.26
N ARG A 94 7.55 3.98 -15.76
CA ARG A 94 8.73 4.51 -16.46
C ARG A 94 9.99 4.52 -15.57
N LEU A 95 9.87 4.91 -14.30
CA LEU A 95 11.01 4.92 -13.37
C LEU A 95 11.48 3.51 -13.03
N LEU A 96 10.58 2.52 -12.99
CA LEU A 96 10.96 1.11 -12.82
C LEU A 96 11.69 0.57 -14.06
N ASP A 97 11.24 0.94 -15.27
CA ASP A 97 11.93 0.61 -16.53
C ASP A 97 13.37 1.20 -16.53
N GLU A 98 13.53 2.44 -16.09
CA GLU A 98 14.85 3.12 -15.97
C GLU A 98 15.78 2.41 -14.95
N ASN A 99 15.23 1.67 -13.99
CA ASN A 99 15.97 0.92 -12.97
C ASN A 99 16.11 -0.59 -13.30
N ASP A 100 15.74 -1.02 -14.50
CA ASP A 100 15.75 -2.43 -14.92
C ASP A 100 14.99 -3.35 -13.94
N VAL A 101 13.81 -2.92 -13.51
CA VAL A 101 12.93 -3.68 -12.62
C VAL A 101 11.73 -4.20 -13.39
N ASP A 102 11.59 -5.51 -13.48
CA ASP A 102 10.39 -6.14 -14.02
C ASP A 102 9.19 -5.84 -13.12
N TYR A 103 8.06 -5.47 -13.72
CA TYR A 103 6.79 -5.22 -13.01
C TYR A 103 5.59 -5.61 -13.87
N GLU A 104 4.44 -5.62 -13.25
CA GLU A 104 3.15 -5.74 -13.93
C GLU A 104 2.26 -4.57 -13.51
N ALA A 105 1.55 -3.97 -14.45
CA ALA A 105 0.81 -2.74 -14.19
C ALA A 105 -0.62 -2.79 -14.66
N LYS A 106 -1.47 -1.99 -14.01
CA LYS A 106 -2.81 -1.68 -14.48
C LYS A 106 -3.09 -0.20 -14.31
N PHE A 107 -3.26 0.49 -15.43
CA PHE A 107 -3.77 1.85 -15.47
C PHE A 107 -4.55 2.12 -16.75
N THR A 108 -5.42 3.11 -16.71
CA THR A 108 -6.21 3.57 -17.86
C THR A 108 -5.81 4.97 -18.21
N ASP A 109 -5.34 5.17 -19.44
CA ASP A 109 -5.14 6.51 -19.98
C ASP A 109 -6.50 7.01 -20.50
N LYS A 110 -6.99 8.13 -19.93
CA LYS A 110 -8.28 8.72 -20.33
C LYS A 110 -8.17 9.58 -21.58
N GLN A 111 -6.97 10.03 -21.94
CA GLN A 111 -6.72 10.87 -23.12
C GLN A 111 -6.47 10.01 -24.35
N ASP A 112 -5.74 8.91 -24.16
CA ASP A 112 -5.49 7.92 -25.23
C ASP A 112 -5.60 6.51 -24.65
N TRP A 113 -6.72 5.83 -24.93
CA TRP A 113 -6.99 4.48 -24.44
C TRP A 113 -5.97 3.43 -24.97
N HIS A 114 -5.27 3.71 -26.09
CA HIS A 114 -4.21 2.85 -26.60
C HIS A 114 -3.01 2.78 -25.66
N ASN A 115 -2.81 3.80 -24.84
CA ASN A 115 -1.77 3.82 -23.82
C ASN A 115 -2.20 3.14 -22.50
N SER A 116 -3.43 2.64 -22.43
CA SER A 116 -3.89 1.89 -21.26
C SER A 116 -3.17 0.54 -21.17
N VAL A 117 -2.77 0.18 -19.96
CA VAL A 117 -2.01 -1.04 -19.66
C VAL A 117 -2.79 -1.93 -18.71
N ASN A 118 -2.82 -3.21 -19.00
CA ASN A 118 -3.30 -4.23 -18.06
C ASN A 118 -2.51 -5.53 -18.29
N THR A 119 -1.37 -5.62 -17.60
CA THR A 119 -0.47 -6.79 -17.67
C THR A 119 -0.47 -7.60 -16.38
N LEU A 120 -1.42 -7.34 -15.45
CA LEU A 120 -1.46 -8.00 -14.15
C LEU A 120 -1.53 -9.52 -14.30
N ASN A 121 -0.54 -10.19 -13.73
CA ASN A 121 -0.50 -11.63 -13.57
C ASN A 121 -0.08 -11.95 -12.12
N PHE A 122 -0.98 -12.51 -11.35
CA PHE A 122 -0.74 -12.83 -9.93
C PHE A 122 -0.01 -14.17 -9.72
N ASP A 123 0.38 -14.84 -10.80
CA ASP A 123 1.18 -16.07 -10.76
C ASP A 123 2.70 -15.78 -10.79
N THR A 124 3.10 -14.52 -10.94
CA THR A 124 4.50 -14.08 -10.94
C THR A 124 4.85 -13.36 -9.63
N THR A 125 6.14 -13.25 -9.35
CA THR A 125 6.69 -12.50 -8.20
C THR A 125 6.98 -11.03 -8.52
N ASN A 126 6.72 -10.58 -9.76
CA ASN A 126 6.93 -9.19 -10.15
C ASN A 126 6.02 -8.25 -9.35
N PRO A 127 6.48 -7.08 -8.92
CA PRO A 127 5.65 -6.07 -8.27
C PRO A 127 4.44 -5.68 -9.12
N LYS A 128 3.29 -5.50 -8.46
CA LYS A 128 2.04 -5.08 -9.10
C LYS A 128 1.83 -3.58 -8.90
N VAL A 129 1.88 -2.81 -9.98
CA VAL A 129 1.75 -1.35 -9.97
C VAL A 129 0.33 -0.97 -10.40
N MET A 130 -0.41 -0.30 -9.51
CA MET A 130 -1.81 0.05 -9.80
C MET A 130 -2.33 1.17 -8.92
N THR A 131 -3.54 1.66 -9.21
CA THR A 131 -4.19 2.66 -8.36
C THR A 131 -4.75 2.03 -7.07
N TYR A 132 -4.92 2.85 -6.01
CA TYR A 132 -5.63 2.48 -4.78
C TYR A 132 -6.99 1.84 -5.05
N HIS A 133 -7.69 2.37 -6.06
CA HIS A 133 -9.00 1.84 -6.46
C HIS A 133 -8.90 0.44 -7.08
N SER A 134 -7.92 0.22 -7.94
CA SER A 134 -7.70 -1.08 -8.59
C SER A 134 -7.27 -2.16 -7.59
N ALA A 135 -6.64 -1.78 -6.49
CA ALA A 135 -6.21 -2.70 -5.43
C ALA A 135 -7.36 -3.14 -4.49
N LYS A 136 -8.58 -2.61 -4.69
CA LYS A 136 -9.74 -2.98 -3.85
C LYS A 136 -10.02 -4.49 -3.95
N GLY A 137 -10.02 -5.17 -2.81
CA GLY A 137 -10.23 -6.62 -2.72
C GLY A 137 -8.96 -7.47 -2.84
N LEU A 138 -7.82 -6.86 -3.21
CA LEU A 138 -6.52 -7.54 -3.22
C LEU A 138 -5.84 -7.43 -1.85
N GLN A 139 -4.87 -8.30 -1.61
CA GLN A 139 -3.97 -8.26 -0.45
C GLN A 139 -2.57 -8.67 -0.89
N PHE A 140 -1.55 -8.05 -0.29
CA PHE A 140 -0.14 -8.23 -0.61
C PHE A 140 0.68 -8.45 0.65
N GLU A 141 1.81 -9.13 0.54
CA GLU A 141 2.78 -9.23 1.63
C GLU A 141 3.34 -7.85 1.97
N ALA A 142 3.73 -7.09 0.97
CA ALA A 142 4.26 -5.75 1.13
C ALA A 142 3.52 -4.75 0.23
N ILE A 143 3.22 -3.58 0.81
CA ILE A 143 2.67 -2.44 0.09
C ILE A 143 3.65 -1.28 0.17
N PHE A 144 3.97 -0.71 -0.99
CA PHE A 144 4.64 0.57 -1.12
C PHE A 144 3.63 1.63 -1.55
N LEU A 145 3.63 2.76 -0.84
CA LEU A 145 2.85 3.95 -1.13
C LEU A 145 3.82 5.10 -1.42
N PRO A 146 4.37 5.18 -2.65
CA PRO A 146 5.28 6.26 -2.99
C PRO A 146 4.57 7.59 -3.20
N ASP A 147 5.33 8.67 -3.13
CA ASP A 147 4.91 10.03 -3.45
C ASP A 147 3.68 10.53 -2.66
N ILE A 148 3.56 10.09 -1.41
CA ILE A 148 2.48 10.57 -0.53
C ILE A 148 2.60 12.07 -0.37
N LYS A 149 1.54 12.80 -0.75
CA LYS A 149 1.42 14.26 -0.71
C LYS A 149 0.30 14.71 0.22
N PRO A 150 0.33 15.99 0.65
CA PRO A 150 -0.81 16.59 1.32
C PRO A 150 -2.10 16.45 0.51
N PHE A 151 -3.20 16.24 1.20
CA PHE A 151 -4.51 16.14 0.56
C PHE A 151 -4.95 17.46 -0.05
N SER A 152 -5.87 17.38 -1.02
CA SER A 152 -6.51 18.53 -1.64
C SER A 152 -7.24 19.41 -0.63
N ASP A 153 -7.33 20.71 -0.89
CA ASP A 153 -7.99 21.68 0.01
C ASP A 153 -9.53 21.54 0.06
N GLY A 154 -10.14 20.94 -0.96
CA GLY A 154 -11.57 20.70 -1.03
C GLY A 154 -12.03 19.61 -0.06
N GLU A 155 -12.92 19.90 0.88
CA GLU A 155 -13.30 18.97 1.96
C GLU A 155 -13.81 17.61 1.43
N ASN A 156 -14.71 17.60 0.45
CA ASN A 156 -15.21 16.37 -0.16
C ASN A 156 -14.12 15.55 -0.85
N GLN A 157 -13.20 16.23 -1.55
CA GLN A 157 -12.06 15.59 -2.24
C GLN A 157 -11.09 15.03 -1.21
N LYS A 158 -10.75 15.80 -0.18
CA LYS A 158 -9.92 15.38 0.93
C LYS A 158 -10.46 14.11 1.59
N VAL A 159 -11.76 14.08 1.91
CA VAL A 159 -12.41 12.90 2.49
C VAL A 159 -12.30 11.68 1.55
N SER A 160 -12.46 11.87 0.25
CA SER A 160 -12.32 10.81 -0.75
C SER A 160 -10.88 10.29 -0.81
N GLU A 161 -9.89 11.18 -0.83
CA GLU A 161 -8.47 10.85 -0.83
C GLU A 161 -8.06 10.12 0.45
N GLN A 162 -8.54 10.56 1.61
CA GLN A 162 -8.31 9.90 2.90
C GLN A 162 -8.86 8.46 2.90
N LYS A 163 -10.10 8.27 2.43
CA LYS A 163 -10.71 6.93 2.33
C LYS A 163 -9.92 6.04 1.37
N ALA A 164 -9.45 6.57 0.24
CA ALA A 164 -8.67 5.83 -0.73
C ALA A 164 -7.31 5.41 -0.14
N LEU A 165 -6.63 6.31 0.56
CA LEU A 165 -5.38 6.01 1.25
C LEU A 165 -5.57 4.96 2.36
N TYR A 166 -6.63 5.08 3.18
CA TYR A 166 -6.97 4.06 4.17
C TYR A 166 -7.12 2.67 3.54
N VAL A 167 -7.85 2.59 2.41
CA VAL A 167 -8.02 1.33 1.69
C VAL A 167 -6.67 0.80 1.22
N ALA A 168 -5.80 1.64 0.65
CA ALA A 168 -4.48 1.25 0.18
C ALA A 168 -3.60 0.73 1.33
N MET A 169 -3.52 1.44 2.44
CA MET A 169 -2.73 1.04 3.61
C MET A 169 -3.16 -0.33 4.14
N THR A 170 -4.47 -0.61 4.14
CA THR A 170 -5.03 -1.87 4.65
C THR A 170 -4.97 -3.04 3.67
N ARG A 171 -4.31 -2.88 2.52
CA ARG A 171 -4.11 -3.98 1.53
C ARG A 171 -2.91 -4.86 1.85
N THR A 172 -2.09 -4.53 2.84
CA THR A 172 -0.99 -5.39 3.26
C THR A 172 -1.39 -6.29 4.43
N TYR A 173 -0.83 -7.51 4.43
CA TYR A 173 -0.91 -8.39 5.60
C TYR A 173 0.40 -8.41 6.40
N ARG A 174 1.50 -7.79 5.89
CA ARG A 174 2.79 -7.80 6.59
C ARG A 174 3.48 -6.43 6.60
N TYR A 175 3.99 -5.93 5.48
CA TYR A 175 4.82 -4.74 5.43
C TYR A 175 4.11 -3.56 4.78
N LEU A 176 4.15 -2.40 5.44
CA LEU A 176 3.69 -1.13 4.88
C LEU A 176 4.84 -0.14 4.81
N PHE A 177 5.09 0.39 3.61
CA PHE A 177 6.05 1.46 3.35
C PHE A 177 5.32 2.70 2.84
N VAL A 178 5.29 3.76 3.64
CA VAL A 178 4.76 5.08 3.27
C VAL A 178 5.96 5.94 2.91
N MET A 179 6.04 6.39 1.64
CA MET A 179 7.20 7.11 1.12
C MET A 179 6.79 8.51 0.66
N TYR A 180 7.63 9.50 0.95
CA TYR A 180 7.32 10.90 0.67
C TYR A 180 8.59 11.74 0.49
N SER A 181 8.46 12.87 -0.21
CA SER A 181 9.58 13.81 -0.41
C SER A 181 9.41 15.11 0.37
N GLY A 182 8.18 15.56 0.55
CA GLY A 182 7.86 16.80 1.25
C GLY A 182 7.45 16.62 2.70
N CYS A 183 6.22 17.03 2.99
CA CYS A 183 5.54 16.82 4.28
C CYS A 183 4.50 15.71 4.17
N LEU A 184 4.34 14.96 5.24
CA LEU A 184 3.23 14.02 5.34
C LEU A 184 1.88 14.76 5.35
N PRO A 185 0.81 14.17 4.79
CA PRO A 185 -0.53 14.71 4.95
C PRO A 185 -0.92 14.77 6.44
N ALA A 186 -1.70 15.80 6.79
CA ALA A 186 -2.06 16.11 8.16
C ALA A 186 -2.56 14.93 9.02
N PRO A 187 -3.32 13.94 8.50
CA PRO A 187 -3.65 12.76 9.30
C PRO A 187 -2.45 11.89 9.66
N LEU A 188 -1.46 11.77 8.76
CA LEU A 188 -0.27 10.93 9.00
C LEU A 188 0.79 11.63 9.85
N ASP A 189 0.86 12.96 9.80
CA ASP A 189 1.78 13.75 10.62
C ASP A 189 1.45 13.69 12.13
N LYS A 190 0.21 13.27 12.45
CA LYS A 190 -0.27 13.08 13.83
C LYS A 190 -0.04 11.69 14.39
N VAL A 191 0.46 10.77 13.58
CA VAL A 191 0.75 9.40 14.02
C VAL A 191 1.91 9.44 15.02
N PRO A 192 1.74 8.87 16.23
CA PRO A 192 2.81 8.79 17.20
C PRO A 192 4.04 8.06 16.66
N SER A 193 5.23 8.60 16.91
CA SER A 193 6.49 8.06 16.38
C SER A 193 6.84 6.64 16.87
N ASN A 194 6.22 6.19 17.95
CA ASN A 194 6.37 4.81 18.44
C ASN A 194 5.51 3.78 17.65
N LEU A 195 4.70 4.22 16.69
CA LEU A 195 3.89 3.33 15.85
C LEU A 195 4.50 3.04 14.49
N TYR A 196 5.59 3.70 14.11
CA TYR A 196 6.27 3.51 12.83
C TYR A 196 7.78 3.64 12.99
N SER A 197 8.52 3.13 12.02
CA SER A 197 9.97 3.30 11.90
C SER A 197 10.30 4.24 10.73
N THR A 198 11.38 5.00 10.84
CA THR A 198 11.94 5.82 9.76
C THR A 198 13.17 5.17 9.12
N SER A 199 13.52 3.95 9.51
CA SER A 199 14.63 3.17 8.97
C SER A 199 14.15 2.23 7.87
N GLU A 200 14.90 2.17 6.77
CA GLU A 200 14.68 1.16 5.71
C GLU A 200 15.01 -0.26 6.18
N ILE A 201 15.90 -0.38 7.16
CA ILE A 201 16.42 -1.65 7.66
C ILE A 201 15.75 -1.94 8.99
N ASP A 202 15.18 -3.13 9.11
CA ASP A 202 14.86 -3.68 10.41
C ASP A 202 16.18 -4.05 11.08
N THR A 203 16.48 -3.48 12.22
CA THR A 203 17.60 -3.93 13.03
C THR A 203 17.27 -5.31 13.56
N VAL A 204 18.28 -6.17 13.73
CA VAL A 204 18.13 -7.56 14.23
C VAL A 204 17.43 -7.62 15.60
N GLU A 205 17.23 -6.47 16.24
CA GLU A 205 16.52 -6.32 17.51
C GLU A 205 15.00 -6.19 17.34
N ASP A 206 14.50 -6.06 16.09
CA ASP A 206 13.09 -5.88 15.76
C ASP A 206 12.42 -7.19 15.22
N ILE A 207 13.09 -8.36 15.37
CA ILE A 207 12.57 -9.67 14.95
C ILE A 207 12.22 -10.51 16.17
#